data_1d52f950fe7f43ccb65fcfa84fc78ae1
#
_entry.id   1d52f950fe7f43ccb65fcfa84fc78ae1
#
_cell.length_a   1.000
_cell.length_b   1.000
_cell.length_c   1.000
_cell.angle_alpha   90.00
_cell.angle_beta   90.00
_cell.angle_gamma   90.00
#
_symmetry.space_group_name_H-M   'P 1'
#
loop_
_entity.id
_entity.type
_entity.pdbx_description
1 polymer ?
#
loop_
_entity_poly.entity_id
_entity_poly.type
_entity_poly.pdbx_seq_one_letter_code
_entity_poly.pdbx_strand_id
1 'polypeptide(L)'
;SGLEVGDPVPPGCWVVSSLDEAVESVSSVRGDSLLVCTRTEASRPSVMTREVIARDDLAMVVSQGPPTQQALVLRALSMLPPTSYGLAQHVADTVGARCWTRVALSSVSRLSQARPGLGQHIRSFFPGASFDVDLNSGKVRSSSSIIWDTNGARAICWASGADKAAMKVSVTGGSPHVVLSPTGASPYGARRWAELSVVEDLRASVGFALSSVQAVACSSCGRLTPRAGCPFCGTWKASASKPHSYSMAERHVS
;
A
#
# COMPACT_ATOMS: atom_id res chain seq x y z
N SER A 1 7.40 4.99 12.79
CA SER A 1 6.28 5.93 12.85
C SER A 1 5.00 5.13 12.67
N GLY A 2 4.31 4.85 13.80
CA GLY A 2 3.05 4.14 13.81
C GLY A 2 1.93 5.00 13.21
N LEU A 3 1.04 4.36 12.46
CA LEU A 3 -0.26 4.92 12.10
C LEU A 3 -1.18 4.68 13.30
N GLU A 4 -1.50 5.70 14.07
CA GLU A 4 -2.70 5.67 14.89
C GLU A 4 -3.87 5.90 13.93
N VAL A 5 -4.66 4.88 13.73
CA VAL A 5 -5.88 4.94 12.92
C VAL A 5 -6.95 5.60 13.79
N GLY A 6 -7.29 6.84 13.49
CA GLY A 6 -8.34 7.60 14.20
C GLY A 6 -9.76 7.09 13.95
N ASP A 7 -9.94 6.14 13.03
CA ASP A 7 -11.18 5.41 12.77
C ASP A 7 -11.03 3.93 13.15
N PRO A 8 -12.10 3.26 13.56
CA PRO A 8 -12.01 1.88 13.98
C PRO A 8 -11.41 1.04 12.85
N VAL A 9 -10.29 0.41 13.17
CA VAL A 9 -9.73 -0.66 12.36
C VAL A 9 -10.86 -1.61 11.99
N PRO A 10 -11.00 -2.06 10.74
CA PRO A 10 -12.09 -2.95 10.36
C PRO A 10 -12.23 -4.12 11.35
N PRO A 11 -13.46 -4.59 11.65
CA PRO A 11 -13.64 -5.71 12.55
C PRO A 11 -12.75 -6.90 12.18
N GLY A 12 -12.07 -7.47 13.17
CA GLY A 12 -11.14 -8.57 12.95
C GLY A 12 -9.75 -8.16 12.46
N CYS A 13 -9.43 -6.87 12.44
CA CYS A 13 -8.10 -6.34 12.14
C CYS A 13 -7.46 -5.74 13.39
N TRP A 14 -6.13 -5.85 13.49
CA TRP A 14 -5.33 -5.26 14.56
C TRP A 14 -4.13 -4.53 13.94
N VAL A 15 -3.74 -3.44 14.56
CA VAL A 15 -2.49 -2.75 14.23
C VAL A 15 -1.46 -3.13 15.27
N VAL A 16 -0.32 -3.63 14.83
CA VAL A 16 0.79 -4.04 15.68
C VAL A 16 2.02 -3.19 15.35
N SER A 17 2.73 -2.75 16.38
CA SER A 17 3.87 -1.85 16.25
C SER A 17 5.21 -2.52 16.58
N SER A 18 5.18 -3.72 17.17
CA SER A 18 6.37 -4.48 17.55
C SER A 18 6.25 -5.94 17.13
N LEU A 19 7.39 -6.64 17.12
CA LEU A 19 7.42 -8.09 16.88
C LEU A 19 6.66 -8.86 17.97
N ASP A 20 6.86 -8.51 19.24
CA ASP A 20 6.24 -9.20 20.36
C ASP A 20 4.71 -9.06 20.32
N GLU A 21 4.22 -7.84 20.07
CA GLU A 21 2.79 -7.58 19.91
C GLU A 21 2.20 -8.33 18.69
N ALA A 22 2.96 -8.42 17.58
CA ALA A 22 2.54 -9.18 16.41
C ALA A 22 2.45 -10.68 16.71
N VAL A 23 3.45 -11.24 17.41
CA VAL A 23 3.48 -12.66 17.81
C VAL A 23 2.32 -12.96 18.74
N GLU A 24 2.08 -12.13 19.77
CA GLU A 24 0.98 -12.31 20.71
C GLU A 24 -0.39 -12.25 20.02
N SER A 25 -0.61 -11.20 19.20
CA SER A 25 -1.86 -11.00 18.48
C SER A 25 -2.17 -12.16 17.53
N VAL A 26 -1.17 -12.60 16.75
CA VAL A 26 -1.36 -13.70 15.79
C VAL A 26 -1.52 -15.05 16.53
N SER A 27 -0.82 -15.26 17.66
CA SER A 27 -0.92 -16.50 18.43
C SER A 27 -2.30 -16.69 19.07
N SER A 28 -3.00 -15.59 19.35
CA SER A 28 -4.36 -15.62 19.91
C SER A 28 -5.45 -15.95 18.90
N VAL A 29 -5.16 -15.78 17.60
CA VAL A 29 -6.13 -16.01 16.50
C VAL A 29 -5.98 -17.42 15.95
N ARG A 30 -7.10 -18.09 15.68
CA ARG A 30 -7.15 -19.40 15.03
C ARG A 30 -7.73 -19.28 13.63
N GLY A 31 -7.20 -20.07 12.71
CA GLY A 31 -7.61 -20.12 11.31
C GLY A 31 -6.85 -19.17 10.40
N ASP A 32 -7.17 -19.21 9.12
CA ASP A 32 -6.47 -18.45 8.08
C ASP A 32 -6.48 -16.95 8.40
N SER A 33 -5.30 -16.35 8.41
CA SER A 33 -5.08 -14.96 8.80
C SER A 33 -4.18 -14.26 7.78
N LEU A 34 -4.32 -12.93 7.68
CA LEU A 34 -3.46 -12.10 6.86
C LEU A 34 -2.57 -11.23 7.75
N LEU A 35 -1.28 -11.33 7.54
CA LEU A 35 -0.30 -10.40 8.08
C LEU A 35 0.06 -9.38 7.00
N VAL A 36 -0.44 -8.15 7.15
CA VAL A 36 -0.19 -7.07 6.18
C VAL A 36 0.95 -6.21 6.68
N CYS A 37 2.01 -6.14 5.91
CA CYS A 37 3.14 -5.28 6.21
C CYS A 37 3.27 -4.15 5.19
N THR A 38 3.71 -2.99 5.66
CA THR A 38 4.08 -1.87 4.81
C THR A 38 5.56 -1.99 4.46
N ARG A 39 5.94 -1.55 3.25
CA ARG A 39 7.32 -1.62 2.75
C ARG A 39 8.20 -0.52 3.37
N THR A 40 8.26 -0.49 4.68
CA THR A 40 9.20 0.33 5.43
C THR A 40 10.07 -0.61 6.26
N GLU A 41 10.97 -0.07 7.07
CA GLU A 41 11.78 -0.86 8.01
C GLU A 41 10.94 -1.80 8.90
N ALA A 42 9.63 -1.51 9.04
CA ALA A 42 8.64 -2.37 9.70
C ALA A 42 8.32 -3.69 8.98
N SER A 43 8.77 -3.91 7.74
CA SER A 43 8.58 -5.21 7.06
C SER A 43 9.38 -6.34 7.71
N ARG A 44 10.48 -5.99 8.37
CA ARG A 44 11.36 -6.96 9.04
C ARG A 44 10.68 -7.68 10.22
N PRO A 45 9.98 -6.99 11.15
CA PRO A 45 9.19 -7.65 12.17
C PRO A 45 8.13 -8.60 11.61
N SER A 46 7.46 -8.25 10.52
CA SER A 46 6.40 -9.08 9.93
C SER A 46 6.95 -10.39 9.34
N VAL A 47 8.10 -10.33 8.66
CA VAL A 47 8.80 -11.53 8.18
C VAL A 47 9.23 -12.40 9.36
N MET A 48 9.85 -11.79 10.39
CA MET A 48 10.27 -12.50 11.59
C MET A 48 9.09 -13.11 12.36
N THR A 49 7.95 -12.42 12.43
CA THR A 49 6.74 -12.95 13.06
C THR A 49 6.31 -14.27 12.42
N ARG A 50 6.27 -14.32 11.08
CA ARG A 50 5.94 -15.53 10.35
C ARG A 50 6.93 -16.66 10.62
N GLU A 51 8.23 -16.36 10.60
CA GLU A 51 9.30 -17.35 10.86
C GLU A 51 9.25 -17.89 12.29
N VAL A 52 9.00 -17.01 13.27
CA VAL A 52 8.92 -17.37 14.69
C VAL A 52 7.68 -18.23 14.99
N ILE A 53 6.53 -17.84 14.44
CA ILE A 53 5.26 -18.53 14.74
C ILE A 53 5.14 -19.84 13.94
N ALA A 54 5.83 -19.96 12.80
CA ALA A 54 5.86 -21.13 11.92
C ALA A 54 4.46 -21.70 11.59
N ARG A 55 3.44 -20.83 11.47
CA ARG A 55 2.06 -21.21 11.18
C ARG A 55 1.84 -21.28 9.66
N ASP A 56 1.20 -22.34 9.21
CA ASP A 56 0.85 -22.58 7.80
C ASP A 56 -0.50 -21.93 7.39
N ASP A 57 -1.24 -21.36 8.35
CA ASP A 57 -2.48 -20.62 8.15
C ASP A 57 -2.29 -19.09 8.17
N LEU A 58 -1.04 -18.61 8.12
CA LEU A 58 -0.67 -17.21 8.09
C LEU A 58 -0.14 -16.81 6.71
N ALA A 59 -0.90 -16.02 5.95
CA ALA A 59 -0.44 -15.42 4.71
C ALA A 59 0.16 -14.04 4.94
N MET A 60 1.28 -13.75 4.30
CA MET A 60 1.89 -12.44 4.33
C MET A 60 1.53 -11.64 3.08
N VAL A 61 1.10 -10.38 3.29
CA VAL A 61 0.79 -9.41 2.25
C VAL A 61 1.66 -8.19 2.43
N VAL A 62 2.29 -7.74 1.35
CA VAL A 62 3.08 -6.50 1.34
C VAL A 62 2.29 -5.41 0.64
N SER A 63 1.83 -4.41 1.39
CA SER A 63 1.20 -3.22 0.83
C SER A 63 2.26 -2.13 0.61
N GLN A 64 2.30 -1.62 -0.62
CA GLN A 64 3.19 -0.52 -0.99
C GLN A 64 2.35 0.73 -1.25
N GLY A 65 2.94 1.88 -1.03
CA GLY A 65 2.28 3.14 -1.34
C GLY A 65 2.17 4.09 -0.13
N PRO A 66 1.55 5.24 -0.34
CA PRO A 66 1.32 6.23 0.70
C PRO A 66 0.36 5.73 1.79
N PRO A 67 0.40 6.31 3.00
CA PRO A 67 -0.43 5.88 4.13
C PRO A 67 -1.93 5.79 3.83
N THR A 68 -2.50 6.77 3.14
CA THR A 68 -3.94 6.77 2.81
C THR A 68 -4.30 5.68 1.79
N GLN A 69 -3.41 5.41 0.83
CA GLN A 69 -3.56 4.30 -0.11
C GLN A 69 -3.51 2.96 0.61
N GLN A 70 -2.56 2.79 1.53
CA GLN A 70 -2.45 1.58 2.35
C GLN A 70 -3.71 1.34 3.18
N ALA A 71 -4.30 2.39 3.76
CA ALA A 71 -5.56 2.27 4.50
C ALA A 71 -6.73 1.79 3.62
N LEU A 72 -6.83 2.27 2.37
CA LEU A 72 -7.82 1.78 1.42
C LEU A 72 -7.56 0.31 1.03
N VAL A 73 -6.30 -0.07 0.85
CA VAL A 73 -5.92 -1.47 0.58
C VAL A 73 -6.28 -2.37 1.77
N LEU A 74 -5.97 -1.97 3.01
CA LEU A 74 -6.37 -2.71 4.21
C LEU A 74 -7.89 -2.90 4.29
N ARG A 75 -8.65 -1.85 4.00
CA ARG A 75 -10.10 -1.93 3.95
C ARG A 75 -10.61 -2.87 2.84
N ALA A 76 -9.93 -2.91 1.70
CA ALA A 76 -10.22 -3.88 0.64
C ALA A 76 -9.94 -5.32 1.09
N LEU A 77 -8.81 -5.55 1.73
CA LEU A 77 -8.43 -6.87 2.24
C LEU A 77 -9.39 -7.38 3.32
N SER A 78 -9.93 -6.50 4.18
CA SER A 78 -10.94 -6.88 5.18
C SER A 78 -12.29 -7.32 4.58
N MET A 79 -12.52 -7.08 3.29
CA MET A 79 -13.71 -7.56 2.58
C MET A 79 -13.53 -8.98 2.02
N LEU A 80 -12.31 -9.53 2.05
CA LEU A 80 -12.05 -10.86 1.51
C LEU A 80 -12.59 -11.94 2.44
N PRO A 81 -13.27 -12.95 1.90
CA PRO A 81 -13.56 -14.15 2.67
C PRO A 81 -12.24 -14.94 2.91
N PRO A 82 -12.12 -15.67 4.03
CA PRO A 82 -10.92 -16.43 4.35
C PRO A 82 -10.47 -17.38 3.24
N THR A 83 -11.41 -17.96 2.49
CA THR A 83 -11.13 -18.82 1.33
C THR A 83 -10.36 -18.12 0.20
N SER A 84 -10.36 -16.79 0.18
CA SER A 84 -9.68 -15.96 -0.84
C SER A 84 -8.38 -15.32 -0.33
N TYR A 85 -7.96 -15.58 0.91
CA TYR A 85 -6.75 -14.97 1.47
C TYR A 85 -5.47 -15.31 0.68
N GLY A 86 -5.45 -16.45 -0.01
CA GLY A 86 -4.35 -16.76 -0.93
C GLY A 86 -4.21 -15.81 -2.12
N LEU A 87 -5.24 -15.02 -2.43
CA LEU A 87 -5.26 -14.01 -3.49
C LEU A 87 -5.02 -12.60 -2.95
N ALA A 88 -4.81 -12.43 -1.64
CA ALA A 88 -4.77 -11.14 -0.98
C ALA A 88 -3.68 -10.20 -1.53
N GLN A 89 -2.50 -10.72 -1.88
CA GLN A 89 -1.45 -9.91 -2.51
C GLN A 89 -1.91 -9.34 -3.85
N HIS A 90 -2.55 -10.15 -4.70
CA HIS A 90 -3.07 -9.69 -5.98
C HIS A 90 -4.16 -8.62 -5.81
N VAL A 91 -5.02 -8.78 -4.81
CA VAL A 91 -6.04 -7.78 -4.47
C VAL A 91 -5.38 -6.49 -3.98
N ALA A 92 -4.37 -6.57 -3.11
CA ALA A 92 -3.63 -5.41 -2.62
C ALA A 92 -2.98 -4.63 -3.77
N ASP A 93 -2.30 -5.32 -4.67
CA ASP A 93 -1.63 -4.71 -5.83
C ASP A 93 -2.64 -4.08 -6.80
N THR A 94 -3.73 -4.78 -7.09
CA THR A 94 -4.78 -4.31 -8.01
C THR A 94 -5.51 -3.09 -7.45
N VAL A 95 -5.90 -3.12 -6.18
CA VAL A 95 -6.56 -1.98 -5.53
C VAL A 95 -5.59 -0.81 -5.43
N GLY A 96 -4.34 -1.06 -5.02
CA GLY A 96 -3.30 -0.03 -4.96
C GLY A 96 -3.07 0.66 -6.30
N ALA A 97 -3.03 -0.09 -7.40
CA ALA A 97 -2.89 0.46 -8.75
C ALA A 97 -4.11 1.29 -9.22
N ARG A 98 -5.29 1.05 -8.64
CA ARG A 98 -6.52 1.82 -8.92
C ARG A 98 -6.71 3.01 -8.01
N CYS A 99 -5.87 3.14 -6.98
CA CYS A 99 -5.86 4.32 -6.14
C CYS A 99 -5.25 5.50 -6.89
N TRP A 100 -5.89 6.64 -6.78
CA TRP A 100 -5.31 7.91 -7.15
C TRP A 100 -4.95 8.69 -5.89
N THR A 101 -3.69 9.13 -5.80
CA THR A 101 -3.18 9.77 -4.57
C THR A 101 -2.55 11.12 -4.87
N ARG A 102 -2.98 12.12 -4.14
CA ARG A 102 -2.41 13.47 -4.14
C ARG A 102 -1.89 13.89 -2.79
N VAL A 103 -0.84 14.69 -2.82
CA VAL A 103 -0.21 15.21 -1.61
C VAL A 103 -0.01 16.71 -1.74
N ALA A 104 -0.44 17.45 -0.73
CA ALA A 104 -0.17 18.87 -0.58
C ALA A 104 1.00 19.05 0.38
N LEU A 105 2.03 19.79 -0.02
CA LEU A 105 3.27 19.96 0.75
C LEU A 105 3.66 21.42 0.86
N SER A 106 4.21 21.83 2.01
CA SER A 106 4.86 23.14 2.16
C SER A 106 6.29 23.18 1.61
N SER A 107 6.88 22.03 1.31
CA SER A 107 8.22 21.91 0.73
C SER A 107 8.34 20.58 -0.02
N VAL A 108 9.07 20.59 -1.11
CA VAL A 108 9.39 19.39 -1.90
C VAL A 108 10.88 19.03 -1.87
N SER A 109 11.66 19.68 -1.01
CA SER A 109 13.12 19.51 -0.95
C SER A 109 13.56 18.09 -0.56
N ARG A 110 12.73 17.36 0.17
CA ARG A 110 12.98 15.97 0.63
C ARG A 110 12.01 14.95 0.04
N LEU A 111 11.31 15.33 -1.02
CA LEU A 111 10.36 14.45 -1.67
C LEU A 111 11.10 13.41 -2.52
N SER A 112 10.92 12.14 -2.20
CA SER A 112 11.53 11.00 -2.92
C SER A 112 10.58 10.36 -3.94
N GLN A 113 9.27 10.54 -3.78
CA GLN A 113 8.23 9.89 -4.57
C GLN A 113 7.92 10.59 -5.90
N ALA A 114 8.42 11.83 -6.07
CA ALA A 114 8.27 12.60 -7.31
C ALA A 114 9.56 13.39 -7.59
N ARG A 115 9.70 13.90 -8.81
CA ARG A 115 10.88 14.66 -9.23
C ARG A 115 10.52 16.13 -9.41
N PRO A 116 10.63 16.97 -8.37
CA PRO A 116 10.45 18.40 -8.51
C PRO A 116 11.52 19.02 -9.41
N GLY A 117 11.13 20.02 -10.19
CA GLY A 117 12.09 20.82 -10.95
C GLY A 117 12.94 21.75 -10.05
N LEU A 118 14.08 22.21 -10.55
CA LEU A 118 15.00 23.09 -9.82
C LEU A 118 14.31 24.32 -9.24
N GLY A 119 13.43 24.98 -10.01
CA GLY A 119 12.66 26.14 -9.55
C GLY A 119 11.72 25.83 -8.38
N GLN A 120 11.18 24.60 -8.30
CA GLN A 120 10.34 24.16 -7.20
C GLN A 120 11.17 23.87 -5.93
N HIS A 121 12.38 23.34 -6.08
CA HIS A 121 13.32 23.22 -4.97
C HIS A 121 13.68 24.57 -4.38
N ILE A 122 14.04 25.55 -5.21
CA ILE A 122 14.34 26.92 -4.76
C ILE A 122 13.12 27.53 -4.06
N ARG A 123 11.92 27.40 -4.67
CA ARG A 123 10.67 27.92 -4.08
C ARG A 123 10.34 27.29 -2.71
N SER A 124 10.78 26.07 -2.44
CA SER A 124 10.56 25.38 -1.16
C SER A 124 11.21 26.08 0.05
N PHE A 125 12.18 26.97 -0.19
CA PHE A 125 12.84 27.74 0.87
C PHE A 125 12.09 29.03 1.24
N PHE A 126 11.10 29.41 0.44
CA PHE A 126 10.33 30.64 0.71
C PHE A 126 9.11 30.35 1.59
N PRO A 127 8.82 31.21 2.57
CA PRO A 127 7.64 31.07 3.40
C PRO A 127 6.36 31.18 2.56
N GLY A 128 5.35 30.38 2.91
CA GLY A 128 4.08 30.34 2.19
C GLY A 128 4.08 29.49 0.91
N ALA A 129 5.18 28.86 0.55
CA ALA A 129 5.20 27.92 -0.57
C ALA A 129 4.21 26.77 -0.34
N SER A 130 3.52 26.39 -1.41
CA SER A 130 2.61 25.24 -1.44
C SER A 130 2.76 24.51 -2.76
N PHE A 131 2.78 23.20 -2.66
CA PHE A 131 2.97 22.30 -3.79
C PHE A 131 1.87 21.24 -3.78
N ASP A 132 1.29 21.01 -4.93
CA ASP A 132 0.34 19.94 -5.20
C ASP A 132 1.05 18.86 -6.01
N VAL A 133 1.14 17.68 -5.44
CA VAL A 133 1.87 16.54 -5.99
C VAL A 133 0.89 15.43 -6.32
N ASP A 134 0.90 14.99 -7.55
CA ASP A 134 0.22 13.79 -8.00
C ASP A 134 1.23 12.63 -7.95
N LEU A 135 1.02 11.70 -7.03
CA LEU A 135 1.95 10.60 -6.82
C LEU A 135 1.88 9.53 -7.93
N ASN A 136 0.75 9.43 -8.63
CA ASN A 136 0.59 8.48 -9.71
C ASN A 136 1.38 8.88 -10.96
N SER A 137 1.37 10.16 -11.29
CA SER A 137 2.10 10.70 -12.44
C SER A 137 3.48 11.28 -12.10
N GLY A 138 3.78 11.45 -10.81
CA GLY A 138 5.00 12.12 -10.34
C GLY A 138 5.02 13.64 -10.63
N LYS A 139 3.90 14.23 -11.05
CA LYS A 139 3.81 15.67 -11.38
C LYS A 139 3.76 16.52 -10.12
N VAL A 140 4.57 17.57 -10.09
CA VAL A 140 4.61 18.57 -9.03
C VAL A 140 4.16 19.91 -9.59
N ARG A 141 3.21 20.57 -8.94
CA ARG A 141 2.71 21.90 -9.29
C ARG A 141 2.86 22.84 -8.11
N SER A 142 3.34 24.06 -8.33
CA SER A 142 3.27 25.12 -7.33
C SER A 142 1.86 25.73 -7.37
N SER A 143 1.22 25.84 -6.21
CA SER A 143 -0.14 26.38 -6.10
C SER A 143 -0.30 27.23 -4.86
N SER A 144 -1.04 28.32 -4.95
CA SER A 144 -1.45 29.15 -3.81
C SER A 144 -2.75 28.64 -3.17
N SER A 145 -3.55 27.90 -3.93
CA SER A 145 -4.79 27.26 -3.47
C SER A 145 -4.83 25.85 -4.04
N ILE A 146 -5.02 24.87 -3.17
CA ILE A 146 -5.08 23.46 -3.55
C ILE A 146 -6.51 22.99 -3.36
N ILE A 147 -7.11 22.56 -4.46
CA ILE A 147 -8.47 22.01 -4.49
C ILE A 147 -8.36 20.63 -5.16
N TRP A 148 -8.85 19.60 -4.49
CA TRP A 148 -8.89 18.25 -5.02
C TRP A 148 -10.33 17.83 -5.23
N ASP A 149 -10.66 17.51 -6.47
CA ASP A 149 -11.95 16.93 -6.81
C ASP A 149 -11.83 15.41 -6.79
N THR A 150 -12.69 14.77 -6.02
CA THR A 150 -12.76 13.31 -5.91
C THR A 150 -13.59 12.66 -7.02
N ASN A 151 -14.18 13.48 -7.91
CA ASN A 151 -15.03 13.03 -9.02
C ASN A 151 -16.14 12.06 -8.61
N GLY A 152 -16.68 12.23 -7.39
CA GLY A 152 -17.72 11.37 -6.85
C GLY A 152 -17.25 9.97 -6.43
N ALA A 153 -15.95 9.77 -6.23
CA ALA A 153 -15.41 8.51 -5.74
C ALA A 153 -16.07 8.11 -4.42
N ARG A 154 -16.32 6.81 -4.26
CA ARG A 154 -17.03 6.24 -3.10
C ARG A 154 -16.11 5.82 -1.97
N ALA A 155 -14.81 5.69 -2.21
CA ALA A 155 -13.84 5.36 -1.19
C ALA A 155 -12.75 6.43 -1.16
N ILE A 156 -12.75 7.24 -0.09
CA ILE A 156 -11.89 8.40 0.08
C ILE A 156 -11.20 8.28 1.43
N CYS A 157 -9.87 8.34 1.44
CA CYS A 157 -9.07 8.35 2.64
C CYS A 157 -8.22 9.62 2.70
N TRP A 158 -8.23 10.28 3.85
CA TRP A 158 -7.52 11.51 4.12
C TRP A 158 -6.52 11.33 5.25
N ALA A 159 -5.39 12.02 5.14
CA ALA A 159 -4.43 12.20 6.22
C ALA A 159 -3.84 13.60 6.17
N SER A 160 -3.48 14.15 7.32
CA SER A 160 -2.76 15.43 7.38
C SER A 160 -1.82 15.46 8.57
N GLY A 161 -0.88 16.40 8.57
CA GLY A 161 -0.08 16.70 9.74
C GLY A 161 -0.96 17.19 10.90
N ALA A 162 -0.41 17.19 12.12
CA ALA A 162 -1.10 17.70 13.32
C ALA A 162 -1.56 19.15 13.13
N ASP A 163 -2.61 19.58 13.84
CA ASP A 163 -3.43 20.80 13.62
C ASP A 163 -2.71 22.03 13.06
N LYS A 164 -1.65 22.48 13.73
CA LYS A 164 -0.86 23.65 13.27
C LYS A 164 0.06 23.37 12.08
N ALA A 165 0.28 22.09 11.78
CA ALA A 165 1.13 21.62 10.70
C ALA A 165 0.31 21.10 9.49
N ALA A 166 -1.01 21.16 9.53
CA ALA A 166 -1.86 20.75 8.41
C ALA A 166 -1.72 21.71 7.21
N MET A 167 -1.82 21.17 6.03
CA MET A 167 -1.98 21.96 4.79
C MET A 167 -3.45 22.36 4.61
N LYS A 168 -3.66 23.60 4.15
CA LYS A 168 -5.00 24.05 3.74
C LYS A 168 -5.30 23.50 2.35
N VAL A 169 -6.20 22.54 2.29
CA VAL A 169 -6.66 21.91 1.06
C VAL A 169 -8.18 21.87 1.11
N SER A 170 -8.83 22.17 0.00
CA SER A 170 -10.27 21.96 -0.18
C SER A 170 -10.49 20.66 -0.94
N VAL A 171 -11.39 19.81 -0.45
CA VAL A 171 -11.83 18.59 -1.13
C VAL A 171 -13.26 18.78 -1.62
N THR A 172 -13.50 18.47 -2.87
CA THR A 172 -14.83 18.57 -3.53
C THR A 172 -15.22 17.21 -4.10
N GLY A 173 -16.50 17.01 -4.43
CA GLY A 173 -17.00 15.77 -5.02
C GLY A 173 -17.25 14.62 -4.04
N GLY A 174 -16.92 14.78 -2.77
CA GLY A 174 -17.18 13.79 -1.72
C GLY A 174 -16.48 14.13 -0.42
N SER A 175 -16.85 13.44 0.66
CA SER A 175 -16.21 13.58 1.97
C SER A 175 -15.35 12.35 2.29
N PRO A 176 -14.21 12.51 2.97
CA PRO A 176 -13.41 11.37 3.41
C PRO A 176 -14.23 10.42 4.31
N HIS A 177 -14.17 9.13 3.99
CA HIS A 177 -14.78 8.06 4.79
C HIS A 177 -13.81 7.50 5.84
N VAL A 178 -12.51 7.71 5.62
CA VAL A 178 -11.45 7.33 6.54
C VAL A 178 -10.54 8.54 6.72
N VAL A 179 -10.31 8.93 7.97
CA VAL A 179 -9.37 9.98 8.34
C VAL A 179 -8.27 9.36 9.18
N LEU A 180 -7.05 9.46 8.70
CA LEU A 180 -5.88 8.98 9.43
C LEU A 180 -5.29 10.13 10.24
N SER A 181 -4.94 9.85 11.47
CA SER A 181 -4.19 10.76 12.35
C SER A 181 -2.75 10.23 12.49
N PRO A 182 -1.84 10.56 11.54
CA PRO A 182 -0.49 10.05 11.61
C PRO A 182 0.27 10.66 12.79
N THR A 183 0.92 9.80 13.54
CA THR A 183 1.83 10.20 14.61
C THR A 183 3.24 10.35 14.08
N GLY A 184 3.95 11.40 14.50
CA GLY A 184 5.35 11.60 14.19
C GLY A 184 5.63 12.49 12.96
N ALA A 185 6.80 12.27 12.35
CA ALA A 185 7.28 13.11 11.25
C ALA A 185 6.52 12.83 9.96
N SER A 186 6.39 13.86 9.13
CA SER A 186 5.80 13.74 7.78
C SER A 186 6.52 12.67 6.96
N PRO A 187 5.79 11.77 6.29
CA PRO A 187 6.38 10.78 5.39
C PRO A 187 7.03 11.42 4.15
N TYR A 188 6.80 12.72 3.93
CA TYR A 188 7.30 13.50 2.80
C TYR A 188 8.42 14.48 3.18
N GLY A 189 8.83 14.50 4.45
CA GLY A 189 9.82 15.43 4.96
C GLY A 189 9.39 16.91 4.98
N ALA A 190 8.13 17.21 4.70
CA ALA A 190 7.56 18.56 4.75
C ALA A 190 6.93 18.84 6.10
N ARG A 191 7.11 20.07 6.63
CA ARG A 191 6.53 20.46 7.92
C ARG A 191 5.00 20.49 7.91
N ARG A 192 4.41 20.97 6.81
CA ARG A 192 2.96 20.97 6.60
C ARG A 192 2.65 20.09 5.40
N TRP A 193 1.69 19.22 5.55
CA TRP A 193 1.29 18.29 4.52
C TRP A 193 -0.15 17.85 4.71
N ALA A 194 -0.74 17.41 3.62
CA ALA A 194 -1.99 16.67 3.59
C ALA A 194 -1.92 15.64 2.45
N GLU A 195 -2.61 14.55 2.60
CA GLU A 195 -2.65 13.44 1.65
C GLU A 195 -4.09 12.98 1.45
N LEU A 196 -4.44 12.70 0.22
CA LEU A 196 -5.74 12.16 -0.16
C LEU A 196 -5.51 10.98 -1.11
N SER A 197 -6.07 9.83 -0.79
CA SER A 197 -6.23 8.73 -1.72
C SER A 197 -7.70 8.45 -1.98
N VAL A 198 -8.02 8.16 -3.23
CA VAL A 198 -9.37 7.83 -3.65
C VAL A 198 -9.38 6.57 -4.52
N VAL A 199 -10.45 5.81 -4.40
CA VAL A 199 -10.83 4.72 -5.31
C VAL A 199 -12.28 4.95 -5.71
N GLU A 200 -12.60 4.82 -6.98
CA GLU A 200 -13.95 5.06 -7.50
C GLU A 200 -14.99 4.19 -6.75
N ASP A 201 -14.77 2.89 -6.71
CA ASP A 201 -15.55 1.93 -5.95
C ASP A 201 -14.65 0.80 -5.43
N LEU A 202 -14.51 0.72 -4.11
CA LEU A 202 -13.62 -0.24 -3.47
C LEU A 202 -14.11 -1.68 -3.65
N ARG A 203 -15.43 -1.90 -3.52
CA ARG A 203 -16.03 -3.22 -3.69
C ARG A 203 -15.90 -3.71 -5.13
N ALA A 204 -16.18 -2.85 -6.10
CA ALA A 204 -16.00 -3.15 -7.51
C ALA A 204 -14.52 -3.45 -7.83
N SER A 205 -13.58 -2.73 -7.21
CA SER A 205 -12.14 -2.96 -7.38
C SER A 205 -11.68 -4.31 -6.82
N VAL A 206 -12.21 -4.73 -5.67
CA VAL A 206 -11.97 -6.07 -5.11
C VAL A 206 -12.57 -7.15 -6.02
N GLY A 207 -13.82 -6.97 -6.47
CA GLY A 207 -14.47 -7.91 -7.40
C GLY A 207 -13.68 -8.07 -8.71
N PHE A 208 -13.20 -6.96 -9.27
CA PHE A 208 -12.34 -6.97 -10.45
C PHE A 208 -11.03 -7.74 -10.19
N ALA A 209 -10.36 -7.48 -9.06
CA ALA A 209 -9.13 -8.18 -8.71
C ALA A 209 -9.34 -9.69 -8.63
N LEU A 210 -10.39 -10.12 -7.96
CA LEU A 210 -10.71 -11.55 -7.83
C LEU A 210 -11.06 -12.23 -9.16
N SER A 211 -11.73 -11.50 -10.07
CA SER A 211 -12.10 -12.04 -11.38
C SER A 211 -10.95 -12.00 -12.40
N SER A 212 -9.97 -11.13 -12.23
CA SER A 212 -8.85 -10.96 -13.16
C SER A 212 -7.68 -11.91 -12.89
N VAL A 213 -7.64 -12.56 -11.72
CA VAL A 213 -6.57 -13.49 -11.37
C VAL A 213 -6.92 -14.93 -11.78
N GLN A 214 -5.96 -15.60 -12.40
CA GLN A 214 -6.08 -17.04 -12.64
C GLN A 214 -5.72 -17.79 -11.36
N ALA A 215 -6.73 -18.11 -10.58
CA ALA A 215 -6.58 -18.83 -9.32
C ALA A 215 -6.48 -20.35 -9.56
N VAL A 216 -5.62 -21.00 -8.78
CA VAL A 216 -5.42 -22.45 -8.79
C VAL A 216 -5.30 -22.97 -7.36
N ALA A 217 -5.67 -24.22 -7.12
CA ALA A 217 -5.39 -24.86 -5.85
C ALA A 217 -3.87 -25.08 -5.70
N CYS A 218 -3.32 -24.70 -4.56
CA CYS A 218 -1.92 -24.97 -4.22
C CYS A 218 -1.71 -26.47 -4.10
N SER A 219 -0.71 -27.02 -4.79
CA SER A 219 -0.39 -28.46 -4.73
C SER A 219 0.11 -28.95 -3.37
N SER A 220 0.56 -28.02 -2.52
CA SER A 220 1.09 -28.34 -1.18
C SER A 220 0.02 -28.23 -0.09
N CYS A 221 -0.72 -27.11 -0.03
CA CYS A 221 -1.67 -26.85 1.06
C CYS A 221 -3.14 -26.80 0.61
N GLY A 222 -3.44 -26.96 -0.67
CA GLY A 222 -4.80 -26.96 -1.23
C GLY A 222 -5.50 -25.61 -1.32
N ARG A 223 -4.95 -24.54 -0.70
CA ARG A 223 -5.57 -23.21 -0.71
C ARG A 223 -5.57 -22.57 -2.09
N LEU A 224 -6.60 -21.79 -2.36
CA LEU A 224 -6.69 -21.01 -3.60
C LEU A 224 -5.58 -19.96 -3.66
N THR A 225 -4.80 -19.92 -4.73
CA THR A 225 -3.61 -19.09 -4.86
C THR A 225 -3.40 -18.66 -6.32
N PRO A 226 -2.71 -17.53 -6.58
CA PRO A 226 -2.26 -17.22 -7.92
C PRO A 226 -1.29 -18.29 -8.44
N ARG A 227 -1.20 -18.44 -9.75
CA ARG A 227 -0.22 -19.40 -10.36
C ARG A 227 1.23 -19.12 -9.95
N ALA A 228 1.55 -17.86 -9.60
CA ALA A 228 2.92 -17.45 -9.28
C ALA A 228 3.47 -18.04 -8.00
N GLY A 229 2.60 -18.37 -7.01
CA GLY A 229 3.05 -18.95 -5.76
C GLY A 229 2.02 -18.86 -4.65
N CYS A 230 2.21 -19.64 -3.59
CA CYS A 230 1.32 -19.68 -2.45
C CYS A 230 1.85 -18.79 -1.31
N PRO A 231 1.10 -17.77 -0.88
CA PRO A 231 1.54 -16.88 0.20
C PRO A 231 1.52 -17.56 1.58
N PHE A 232 0.85 -18.71 1.72
CA PHE A 232 0.79 -19.47 2.97
C PHE A 232 1.98 -20.38 3.16
N CYS A 233 2.21 -21.32 2.23
CA CYS A 233 3.27 -22.32 2.37
C CYS A 233 4.57 -21.96 1.64
N GLY A 234 4.62 -20.83 0.97
CA GLY A 234 5.82 -20.39 0.25
C GLY A 234 6.16 -21.21 -1.00
N THR A 235 5.29 -22.15 -1.40
CA THR A 235 5.54 -22.97 -2.59
C THR A 235 5.39 -22.14 -3.84
N TRP A 236 6.49 -21.91 -4.56
CA TRP A 236 6.51 -21.25 -5.85
C TRP A 236 6.51 -22.32 -6.95
N LYS A 237 5.58 -22.24 -7.90
CA LYS A 237 5.75 -22.99 -9.14
C LYS A 237 6.89 -22.32 -9.89
N ALA A 238 8.02 -23.00 -10.00
CA ALA A 238 9.05 -22.59 -10.94
C ALA A 238 8.36 -22.36 -12.29
N SER A 239 8.43 -21.15 -12.82
CA SER A 239 8.10 -20.91 -14.22
C SER A 239 8.89 -21.95 -14.98
N ALA A 240 8.22 -22.76 -15.82
CA ALA A 240 8.93 -23.61 -16.76
C ALA A 240 9.73 -22.65 -17.65
N SER A 241 10.93 -22.30 -17.22
CA SER A 241 11.90 -21.63 -18.05
C SER A 241 12.12 -22.58 -19.22
N LYS A 242 11.68 -22.17 -20.43
CA LYS A 242 12.10 -22.86 -21.65
C LYS A 242 13.60 -23.08 -21.53
N PRO A 243 14.10 -24.31 -21.68
CA PRO A 243 15.52 -24.52 -21.69
C PRO A 243 16.10 -23.65 -22.81
N HIS A 244 16.93 -22.70 -22.46
CA HIS A 244 17.76 -22.03 -23.45
C HIS A 244 18.65 -23.11 -24.05
N SER A 245 18.29 -23.53 -25.24
CA SER A 245 19.18 -24.32 -26.09
C SER A 245 20.39 -23.43 -26.40
N TYR A 246 21.45 -23.61 -25.64
CA TYR A 246 22.77 -23.12 -26.04
C TYR A 246 23.19 -23.91 -27.26
N SER A 247 23.00 -23.34 -28.45
CA SER A 247 23.67 -23.79 -29.66
C SER A 247 25.14 -23.46 -29.51
N MET A 248 25.95 -24.48 -29.21
CA MET A 248 27.40 -24.43 -29.40
C MET A 248 27.66 -24.30 -30.90
N ALA A 249 27.91 -23.09 -31.37
CA ALA A 249 28.51 -22.87 -32.67
C ALA A 249 29.98 -23.34 -32.59
N GLU A 250 30.23 -24.49 -33.19
CA GLU A 250 31.60 -24.95 -33.46
C GLU A 250 32.36 -23.89 -34.27
N ARG A 251 33.36 -23.33 -33.68
CA ARG A 251 34.36 -22.54 -34.41
C ARG A 251 35.35 -23.51 -35.05
N HIS A 252 35.17 -23.77 -36.33
CA HIS A 252 36.30 -24.28 -37.14
C HIS A 252 37.35 -23.21 -37.29
N VAL A 253 38.51 -23.51 -36.75
CA VAL A 253 39.75 -22.81 -37.04
C VAL A 253 40.37 -23.45 -38.29
N SER A 254 40.60 -22.64 -39.29
CA SER A 254 41.53 -22.94 -40.42
C SER A 254 42.55 -21.85 -40.43
#